data_89e6140854c8ca96b818030309153354
#
_entry.id   89e6140854c8ca96b818030309153354
#
_cell.length_a   1.000
_cell.length_b   1.000
_cell.length_c   1.000
_cell.angle_alpha   90.00
_cell.angle_beta   90.00
_cell.angle_gamma   90.00
#
_symmetry.space_group_name_H-M   'P 1'
#
loop_
_entity.id
_entity.type
_entity.pdbx_description
1 polymer ?
#
loop_
_entity_poly.entity_id
_entity_poly.type
_entity_poly.pdbx_seq_one_letter_code
_entity_poly.pdbx_strand_id
1 'polypeptide(L)'
;VDIKGARLWKGAKFATENNLPNVMFLRTRIEFIESIFAENEVSEIWVTFADPQIKNARKRLTSPLFLDRYKKFLKKGGILHLKTDSQLLHEYTLEVLPENGFTILEHNNDIYGSGYADEVLSIKTFYESQYLAKGMPITYLKARLEADNQ
;
A
#
# COMPACT_ATOMS: atom_id res chain seq x y z
N VAL A 1 7.62 -2.48 5.95
CA VAL A 1 8.56 -1.37 5.73
C VAL A 1 8.00 -0.10 6.34
N ASP A 2 8.77 0.60 7.14
CA ASP A 2 8.38 1.89 7.73
C ASP A 2 9.65 2.70 8.07
N ILE A 3 9.50 4.01 8.15
CA ILE A 3 10.56 4.90 8.65
C ILE A 3 10.52 5.02 10.20
N LYS A 4 9.38 4.71 10.80
CA LYS A 4 9.13 4.83 12.26
C LYS A 4 9.66 3.61 13.02
N GLY A 5 10.86 3.74 13.59
CA GLY A 5 11.52 2.65 14.31
C GLY A 5 10.73 2.06 15.48
N ALA A 6 10.00 2.89 16.24
CA ALA A 6 9.21 2.43 17.38
C ALA A 6 8.08 1.45 16.98
N ARG A 7 7.44 1.69 15.85
CA ARG A 7 6.38 0.79 15.33
C ARG A 7 6.95 -0.53 14.85
N LEU A 8 8.05 -0.47 14.10
CA LEU A 8 8.75 -1.66 13.62
C LEU A 8 9.26 -2.50 14.78
N TRP A 9 9.80 -1.87 15.81
CA TRP A 9 10.28 -2.59 17.00
C TRP A 9 9.16 -3.35 17.70
N LYS A 10 7.98 -2.74 17.88
CA LYS A 10 6.81 -3.42 18.48
C LYS A 10 6.39 -4.63 17.65
N GLY A 11 6.33 -4.47 16.32
CA GLY A 11 6.01 -5.58 15.42
C GLY A 11 7.04 -6.70 15.46
N ALA A 12 8.31 -6.35 15.41
CA ALA A 12 9.40 -7.32 15.47
C ALA A 12 9.43 -8.07 16.80
N LYS A 13 9.22 -7.38 17.91
CA LYS A 13 9.11 -7.98 19.25
C LYS A 13 7.94 -8.97 19.29
N PHE A 14 6.77 -8.57 18.84
CA PHE A 14 5.59 -9.43 18.78
C PHE A 14 5.86 -10.68 17.92
N ALA A 15 6.44 -10.52 16.75
CA ALA A 15 6.76 -11.62 15.85
C ALA A 15 7.75 -12.62 16.49
N THR A 16 8.76 -12.13 17.20
CA THR A 16 9.74 -12.97 17.90
C THR A 16 9.09 -13.72 19.06
N GLU A 17 8.30 -13.04 19.88
CA GLU A 17 7.62 -13.65 21.04
C GLU A 17 6.56 -14.68 20.63
N ASN A 18 5.99 -14.57 19.43
CA ASN A 18 4.96 -15.47 18.90
C ASN A 18 5.49 -16.45 17.84
N ASN A 19 6.80 -16.55 17.68
CA ASN A 19 7.44 -17.47 16.73
C ASN A 19 6.89 -17.36 15.30
N LEU A 20 6.83 -16.14 14.76
CA LEU A 20 6.40 -15.87 13.38
C LEU A 20 7.63 -15.80 12.45
N PRO A 21 8.00 -16.89 11.75
CA PRO A 21 9.23 -16.91 10.94
C PRO A 21 9.06 -16.30 9.54
N ASN A 22 7.83 -16.03 9.11
CA ASN A 22 7.48 -15.59 7.77
C ASN A 22 7.31 -14.07 7.66
N VAL A 23 7.83 -13.31 8.61
CA VAL A 23 7.76 -11.85 8.61
C VAL A 23 9.15 -11.24 8.83
N MET A 24 9.42 -10.14 8.13
CA MET A 24 10.64 -9.35 8.27
C MET A 24 10.28 -7.87 8.37
N PHE A 25 10.98 -7.14 9.21
CA PHE A 25 10.78 -5.71 9.43
C PHE A 25 11.98 -4.93 8.88
N LEU A 26 11.71 -3.94 8.05
CA LEU A 26 12.71 -3.13 7.40
C LEU A 26 12.48 -1.66 7.72
N ARG A 27 13.44 -1.03 8.39
CA ARG A 27 13.42 0.41 8.63
C ARG A 27 14.22 1.11 7.55
N THR A 28 13.51 1.81 6.66
CA THR A 28 14.12 2.60 5.60
C THR A 28 13.18 3.69 5.13
N ARG A 29 13.73 4.69 4.47
CA ARG A 29 12.95 5.62 3.66
C ARG A 29 12.51 4.91 2.39
N ILE A 30 11.27 5.15 1.98
CA ILE A 30 10.71 4.50 0.79
C ILE A 30 11.48 4.85 -0.49
N GLU A 31 12.16 5.98 -0.53
CA GLU A 31 13.00 6.39 -1.66
C GLU A 31 14.14 5.42 -1.94
N PHE A 32 14.52 4.60 -0.97
CA PHE A 32 15.60 3.61 -1.12
C PHE A 32 15.12 2.18 -1.37
N ILE A 33 13.81 1.97 -1.48
CA ILE A 33 13.23 0.63 -1.56
C ILE A 33 13.74 -0.18 -2.77
N GLU A 34 13.99 0.46 -3.88
CA GLU A 34 14.47 -0.19 -5.11
C GLU A 34 15.89 -0.75 -5.00
N SER A 35 16.69 -0.29 -4.04
CA SER A 35 18.03 -0.83 -3.79
C SER A 35 18.05 -2.05 -2.86
N ILE A 36 16.88 -2.41 -2.30
CA ILE A 36 16.75 -3.46 -1.30
C ILE A 36 16.22 -4.76 -1.92
N PHE A 37 15.33 -4.62 -2.88
CA PHE A 37 14.70 -5.76 -3.57
C PHE A 37 15.28 -5.94 -4.97
N ALA A 38 15.43 -7.18 -5.38
CA ALA A 38 15.86 -7.57 -6.72
C ALA A 38 14.66 -7.53 -7.71
N GLU A 39 14.98 -7.53 -8.99
CA GLU A 39 13.97 -7.63 -10.06
C GLU A 39 13.08 -8.87 -9.87
N ASN A 40 11.78 -8.71 -10.04
CA ASN A 40 10.78 -9.77 -9.89
C ASN A 40 10.75 -10.47 -8.51
N GLU A 41 11.21 -9.79 -7.47
CA GLU A 41 11.28 -10.37 -6.12
C GLU A 41 9.96 -10.25 -5.35
N VAL A 42 9.17 -9.20 -5.59
CA VAL A 42 7.97 -8.88 -4.83
C VAL A 42 6.72 -9.22 -5.63
N SER A 43 5.80 -9.96 -5.04
CA SER A 43 4.52 -10.37 -5.66
C SER A 43 3.40 -9.38 -5.41
N GLU A 44 3.36 -8.75 -4.25
CA GLU A 44 2.33 -7.81 -3.84
C GLU A 44 2.92 -6.66 -3.03
N ILE A 45 2.39 -5.46 -3.25
CA ILE A 45 2.70 -4.27 -2.47
C ILE A 45 1.39 -3.75 -1.84
N TRP A 46 1.42 -3.52 -0.54
CA TRP A 46 0.34 -2.88 0.19
C TRP A 46 0.78 -1.50 0.66
N VAL A 47 0.12 -0.46 0.16
CA VAL A 47 0.26 0.91 0.65
C VAL A 47 -0.92 1.18 1.58
N THR A 48 -0.63 1.34 2.88
CA THR A 48 -1.68 1.46 3.90
C THR A 48 -1.53 2.76 4.68
N PHE A 49 -2.56 3.58 4.66
CA PHE A 49 -2.68 4.83 5.43
C PHE A 49 -1.46 5.77 5.27
N ALA A 50 -0.97 5.88 4.04
CA ALA A 50 0.10 6.78 3.68
C ALA A 50 -0.35 8.24 3.77
N ASP A 51 0.59 9.14 4.04
CA ASP A 51 0.34 10.58 4.00
C ASP A 51 -0.16 10.97 2.59
N PRO A 52 -1.34 11.59 2.46
CA PRO A 52 -1.88 11.97 1.16
C PRO A 52 -1.11 13.09 0.46
N GLN A 53 -0.15 13.74 1.13
CA GLN A 53 0.72 14.78 0.55
C GLN A 53 -0.08 15.82 -0.23
N ILE A 54 -1.03 16.48 0.44
CA ILE A 54 -2.02 17.37 -0.18
C ILE A 54 -1.37 18.45 -1.05
N LYS A 55 -0.26 19.02 -0.58
CA LYS A 55 0.44 20.13 -1.26
C LYS A 55 1.45 19.69 -2.32
N ASN A 56 1.79 18.41 -2.39
CA ASN A 56 2.82 17.92 -3.30
C ASN A 56 2.52 16.50 -3.78
N ALA A 57 1.79 16.41 -4.88
CA ALA A 57 1.38 15.13 -5.47
C ALA A 57 2.56 14.21 -5.81
N ARG A 58 3.70 14.77 -6.20
CA ARG A 58 4.90 13.99 -6.54
C ARG A 58 5.43 13.16 -5.36
N LYS A 59 5.17 13.61 -4.13
CA LYS A 59 5.59 12.90 -2.91
C LYS A 59 4.63 11.80 -2.47
N ARG A 60 3.46 11.67 -3.09
CA ARG A 60 2.51 10.60 -2.78
C ARG A 60 3.13 9.25 -3.11
N LEU A 61 2.90 8.26 -2.25
CA LEU A 61 3.47 6.91 -2.45
C LEU A 61 2.89 6.15 -3.65
N THR A 62 1.86 6.68 -4.29
CA THR A 62 1.28 6.17 -5.53
C THR A 62 1.49 7.13 -6.72
N SER A 63 2.37 8.11 -6.60
CA SER A 63 2.74 8.98 -7.71
C SER A 63 3.53 8.23 -8.79
N PRO A 64 3.58 8.72 -10.04
CA PRO A 64 4.38 8.10 -11.09
C PRO A 64 5.83 7.84 -10.69
N LEU A 65 6.44 8.77 -9.94
CA LEU A 65 7.79 8.60 -9.42
C LEU A 65 7.95 7.33 -8.59
N PHE A 66 7.02 7.06 -7.66
CA PHE A 66 7.07 5.87 -6.82
C PHE A 66 6.60 4.62 -7.56
N LEU A 67 5.63 4.73 -8.46
CA LEU A 67 5.22 3.60 -9.30
C LEU A 67 6.38 3.09 -10.16
N ASP A 68 7.20 3.98 -10.70
CA ASP A 68 8.40 3.61 -11.45
C ASP A 68 9.43 2.86 -10.58
N ARG A 69 9.55 3.23 -9.30
CA ARG A 69 10.39 2.49 -8.34
C ARG A 69 9.85 1.09 -8.08
N TYR A 70 8.53 0.97 -7.85
CA TYR A 70 7.90 -0.33 -7.58
C TYR A 70 8.01 -1.29 -8.75
N LYS A 71 7.92 -0.81 -9.99
CA LYS A 71 8.07 -1.62 -11.20
C LYS A 71 9.43 -2.32 -11.31
N LYS A 72 10.46 -1.80 -10.64
CA LYS A 72 11.80 -2.39 -10.68
C LYS A 72 11.89 -3.71 -9.94
N PHE A 73 11.03 -3.94 -8.95
CA PHE A 73 11.06 -5.16 -8.13
C PHE A 73 9.72 -5.90 -8.06
N LEU A 74 8.61 -5.27 -8.43
CA LEU A 74 7.31 -5.94 -8.49
C LEU A 74 7.28 -6.84 -9.73
N LYS A 75 6.85 -8.09 -9.53
CA LYS A 75 6.66 -9.04 -10.63
C LYS A 75 5.66 -8.49 -11.65
N LYS A 76 5.86 -8.79 -12.93
CA LYS A 76 4.83 -8.60 -13.95
C LYS A 76 3.60 -9.43 -13.57
N GLY A 77 2.41 -8.83 -13.62
CA GLY A 77 1.21 -9.42 -13.05
C GLY A 77 1.10 -9.29 -11.53
N GLY A 78 2.09 -8.71 -10.88
CA GLY A 78 2.08 -8.42 -9.44
C GLY A 78 1.02 -7.38 -9.07
N ILE A 79 0.62 -7.37 -7.81
CA ILE A 79 -0.54 -6.61 -7.33
C ILE A 79 -0.09 -5.44 -6.45
N LEU A 80 -0.66 -4.27 -6.71
CA LEU A 80 -0.57 -3.10 -5.85
C LEU A 80 -1.94 -2.87 -5.19
N HIS A 81 -1.92 -2.77 -3.87
CA HIS A 81 -3.10 -2.44 -3.07
C HIS A 81 -2.92 -1.07 -2.42
N LEU A 82 -3.98 -0.29 -2.38
CA LEU A 82 -4.05 0.95 -1.58
C LEU A 82 -5.24 0.87 -0.64
N LYS A 83 -4.98 1.01 0.65
CA LYS A 83 -6.00 1.12 1.70
C LYS A 83 -5.78 2.44 2.44
N THR A 84 -6.76 3.33 2.43
CA THR A 84 -6.61 4.68 2.97
C THR A 84 -7.94 5.28 3.41
N ASP A 85 -7.88 6.19 4.38
CA ASP A 85 -8.98 7.08 4.77
C ASP A 85 -9.08 8.31 3.86
N SER A 86 -8.07 8.58 3.05
CA SER A 86 -8.01 9.75 2.17
C SER A 86 -8.73 9.51 0.85
N GLN A 87 -9.89 10.13 0.66
CA GLN A 87 -10.60 10.12 -0.62
C GLN A 87 -9.73 10.74 -1.73
N LEU A 88 -9.02 11.82 -1.41
CA LEU A 88 -8.12 12.48 -2.36
C LEU A 88 -7.05 11.51 -2.88
N LEU A 89 -6.39 10.77 -2.00
CA LEU A 89 -5.35 9.81 -2.39
C LEU A 89 -5.94 8.66 -3.20
N HIS A 90 -7.12 8.17 -2.81
CA HIS A 90 -7.83 7.12 -3.53
C HIS A 90 -8.18 7.53 -4.97
N GLU A 91 -8.84 8.67 -5.14
CA GLU A 91 -9.24 9.19 -6.46
C GLU A 91 -8.03 9.49 -7.34
N TYR A 92 -7.02 10.17 -6.79
CA TYR A 92 -5.76 10.42 -7.47
C TYR A 92 -5.13 9.13 -8.00
N THR A 93 -5.09 8.09 -7.17
CA THR A 93 -4.45 6.82 -7.53
C THR A 93 -5.23 6.08 -8.61
N LEU A 94 -6.57 6.14 -8.58
CA LEU A 94 -7.40 5.60 -9.66
C LEU A 94 -7.10 6.23 -11.03
N GLU A 95 -6.79 7.51 -11.06
CA GLU A 95 -6.42 8.22 -12.30
C GLU A 95 -5.00 7.88 -12.76
N VAL A 96 -4.05 7.83 -11.85
CA VAL A 96 -2.62 7.69 -12.16
C VAL A 96 -2.24 6.27 -12.58
N LEU A 97 -2.82 5.25 -11.97
CA LEU A 97 -2.43 3.85 -12.20
C LEU A 97 -2.58 3.39 -13.65
N PRO A 98 -3.72 3.64 -14.34
CA PRO A 98 -3.87 3.21 -15.74
C PRO A 98 -2.87 3.86 -16.70
N GLU A 99 -2.50 5.10 -16.44
CA GLU A 99 -1.51 5.84 -17.25
C GLU A 99 -0.07 5.37 -17.00
N ASN A 100 0.15 4.57 -15.96
CA ASN A 100 1.47 4.11 -15.55
C ASN A 100 1.64 2.58 -15.58
N GLY A 101 0.88 1.90 -16.43
CA GLY A 101 1.06 0.48 -16.70
C GLY A 101 0.39 -0.47 -15.70
N PHE A 102 -0.60 0.01 -14.96
CA PHE A 102 -1.42 -0.82 -14.07
C PHE A 102 -2.86 -0.88 -14.56
N THR A 103 -3.49 -2.03 -14.40
CA THR A 103 -4.93 -2.22 -14.62
C THR A 103 -5.64 -2.25 -13.28
N ILE A 104 -6.64 -1.39 -13.10
CA ILE A 104 -7.50 -1.42 -11.93
C ILE A 104 -8.37 -2.67 -11.97
N LEU A 105 -8.26 -3.53 -10.96
CA LEU A 105 -9.06 -4.75 -10.85
C LEU A 105 -10.31 -4.52 -10.01
N GLU A 106 -10.17 -3.81 -8.90
CA GLU A 106 -11.24 -3.56 -7.94
C GLU A 106 -11.02 -2.22 -7.25
N HIS A 107 -12.10 -1.54 -6.87
CA HIS A 107 -12.04 -0.38 -5.98
C HIS A 107 -13.36 -0.19 -5.23
N ASN A 108 -13.29 0.41 -4.05
CA ASN A 108 -14.44 0.71 -3.22
C ASN A 108 -14.14 1.89 -2.30
N ASN A 109 -15.06 2.85 -2.20
CA ASN A 109 -14.86 4.08 -1.39
C ASN A 109 -15.33 3.95 0.05
N ASP A 110 -15.95 2.83 0.42
CA ASP A 110 -16.39 2.56 1.79
C ASP A 110 -16.51 1.06 2.01
N ILE A 111 -15.37 0.43 2.31
CA ILE A 111 -15.28 -1.03 2.36
C ILE A 111 -16.10 -1.66 3.50
N TYR A 112 -16.31 -0.93 4.60
CA TYR A 112 -17.10 -1.44 5.72
C TYR A 112 -18.59 -1.13 5.56
N GLY A 113 -18.94 0.11 5.19
CA GLY A 113 -20.33 0.52 5.01
C GLY A 113 -21.03 -0.20 3.86
N SER A 114 -20.30 -0.57 2.82
CA SER A 114 -20.82 -1.32 1.66
C SER A 114 -20.83 -2.83 1.85
N GLY A 115 -20.23 -3.35 2.94
CA GLY A 115 -20.05 -4.79 3.15
C GLY A 115 -19.00 -5.45 2.25
N TYR A 116 -18.16 -4.65 1.61
CA TYR A 116 -17.11 -5.12 0.69
C TYR A 116 -15.93 -5.80 1.39
N ALA A 117 -15.63 -5.40 2.64
CA ALA A 117 -14.45 -5.87 3.36
C ALA A 117 -14.54 -7.38 3.66
N ASP A 118 -13.61 -8.14 3.10
CA ASP A 118 -13.40 -9.54 3.38
C ASP A 118 -12.54 -9.73 4.66
N GLU A 119 -12.10 -10.96 4.92
CA GLU A 119 -11.27 -11.29 6.10
C GLU A 119 -9.96 -10.48 6.13
N VAL A 120 -9.27 -10.37 4.99
CA VAL A 120 -7.99 -9.64 4.90
C VAL A 120 -8.21 -8.14 5.03
N LEU A 121 -9.18 -7.57 4.32
CA LEU A 121 -9.50 -6.14 4.40
C LEU A 121 -10.04 -5.72 5.76
N SER A 122 -10.57 -6.65 6.54
CA SER A 122 -11.07 -6.40 7.90
C SER A 122 -9.98 -6.41 8.96
N ILE A 123 -8.73 -6.71 8.60
CA ILE A 123 -7.57 -6.54 9.49
C ILE A 123 -7.32 -5.04 9.66
N LYS A 124 -7.52 -4.54 10.87
CA LYS A 124 -7.46 -3.11 11.18
C LYS A 124 -6.15 -2.72 11.81
N THR A 125 -5.53 -1.65 11.29
CA THR A 125 -4.44 -0.97 11.99
C THR A 125 -5.00 -0.09 13.11
N PHE A 126 -4.14 0.34 14.02
CA PHE A 126 -4.51 1.29 15.06
C PHE A 126 -5.09 2.59 14.49
N TYR A 127 -4.48 3.13 13.44
CA TYR A 127 -4.98 4.35 12.77
C TYR A 127 -6.34 4.14 12.12
N GLU A 128 -6.53 3.02 11.46
CA GLU A 128 -7.80 2.67 10.83
C GLU A 128 -8.94 2.64 11.86
N SER A 129 -8.71 2.03 13.01
CA SER A 129 -9.68 2.00 14.10
C SER A 129 -10.03 3.41 14.60
N GLN A 130 -9.06 4.31 14.63
CA GLN A 130 -9.30 5.71 15.01
C GLN A 130 -10.16 6.45 13.96
N TYR A 131 -9.91 6.24 12.67
CA TYR A 131 -10.69 6.86 11.60
C TYR A 131 -12.13 6.34 11.59
N LEU A 132 -12.31 5.04 11.76
CA LEU A 132 -13.65 4.43 11.87
C LEU A 132 -14.42 4.95 13.08
N ALA A 133 -13.77 5.15 14.21
CA ALA A 133 -14.38 5.74 15.41
C ALA A 133 -14.85 7.18 15.17
N LYS A 134 -14.26 7.89 14.23
CA LYS A 134 -14.68 9.25 13.79
C LYS A 134 -15.74 9.22 12.69
N GLY A 135 -16.23 8.06 12.30
CA GLY A 135 -17.19 7.90 11.21
C GLY A 135 -16.62 8.10 9.80
N MET A 136 -15.31 8.05 9.64
CA MET A 136 -14.65 8.21 8.34
C MET A 136 -14.71 6.91 7.55
N PRO A 137 -15.13 6.92 6.26
CA PRO A 137 -15.06 5.72 5.43
C PRO A 137 -13.62 5.36 5.08
N ILE A 138 -13.37 4.06 4.94
CA ILE A 138 -12.08 3.53 4.48
C ILE A 138 -12.22 3.08 3.04
N THR A 139 -11.30 3.53 2.20
CA THR A 139 -11.26 3.20 0.78
C THR A 139 -10.28 2.07 0.49
N TYR A 140 -10.48 1.39 -0.62
CA TYR A 140 -9.59 0.35 -1.10
C TYR A 140 -9.55 0.32 -2.63
N LEU A 141 -8.39 0.05 -3.18
CA LEU A 141 -8.24 -0.34 -4.58
C LEU A 141 -7.18 -1.43 -4.73
N LYS A 142 -7.32 -2.18 -5.79
CA LYS A 142 -6.44 -3.27 -6.19
C LYS A 142 -6.12 -3.12 -7.67
N ALA A 143 -4.85 -3.14 -8.02
CA ALA A 143 -4.40 -3.00 -9.40
C ALA A 143 -3.30 -4.01 -9.72
N ARG A 144 -3.22 -4.41 -10.97
CA ARG A 144 -2.22 -5.36 -11.49
C ARG A 144 -1.23 -4.62 -12.38
N LEU A 145 0.06 -4.88 -12.15
CA LEU A 145 1.11 -4.42 -13.06
C LEU A 145 1.05 -5.23 -14.36
N GLU A 146 0.82 -4.56 -15.47
CA GLU A 146 0.76 -5.20 -16.78
C GLU A 146 2.15 -5.62 -17.27
N ALA A 147 2.19 -6.67 -18.08
CA ALA A 147 3.40 -7.02 -18.80
C ALA A 147 3.71 -5.97 -19.86
N ASP A 148 5.00 -5.70 -20.11
CA ASP A 148 5.38 -4.82 -21.18
C ASP A 148 4.89 -5.42 -22.50
N ASN A 149 4.11 -4.66 -23.25
CA ASN A 149 3.78 -5.02 -24.61
C ASN A 149 5.05 -4.84 -25.45
N GLN A 150 5.60 -5.96 -25.86
CA GLN A 150 6.67 -5.96 -26.85
C GLN A 150 6.10 -5.85 -28.26
#